data_01d15821ebfc30a9bbc32a8e1b1551cd
#
_entry.id   01d15821ebfc30a9bbc32a8e1b1551cd
#
_cell.length_a   1.000
_cell.length_b   1.000
_cell.length_c   1.000
_cell.angle_alpha   90.00
_cell.angle_beta   90.00
_cell.angle_gamma   90.00
#
_symmetry.space_group_name_H-M   'P 1'
#
loop_
_entity.id
_entity.type
_entity.pdbx_description
1 polymer ?
#
loop_
_entity_poly.entity_id
_entity_poly.type
_entity_poly.pdbx_seq_one_letter_code
_entity_poly.pdbx_strand_id
1 'polypeptide(L)'
;DHHAMTENIARLFLGMDLKCAKCHDHPSVDEWKQSHYWGLFSYLSQTKNATNSKNKRAYLVEGVATKKVDFQSVFKTEKEITGPRLPGGKEVVIPAFEKGQEFEKPAADGLPGVPKFRPRELLARDLTAKDNTYFVRNGVNRIWYLMMGRGLVHPLDEMHEQNPPSHPKLMEILMREFVAHEFDVKWLVREITLSESYQRSSRLPK
;
A
#
# COMPACT_ATOMS: atom_id res chain seq x y z
N ASP A 1 4.87 -15.14 -2.29
CA ASP A 1 5.54 -14.39 -3.36
C ASP A 1 5.50 -12.89 -3.01
N HIS A 2 6.69 -12.29 -2.85
CA HIS A 2 6.84 -10.87 -2.49
C HIS A 2 6.34 -9.94 -3.59
N HIS A 3 6.47 -10.34 -4.86
CA HIS A 3 5.98 -9.54 -5.98
C HIS A 3 4.45 -9.44 -5.97
N ALA A 4 3.76 -10.57 -5.78
CA ALA A 4 2.31 -10.57 -5.67
C ALA A 4 1.82 -9.75 -4.46
N MET A 5 2.54 -9.79 -3.33
CA MET A 5 2.23 -8.94 -2.16
C MET A 5 2.40 -7.45 -2.50
N THR A 6 3.48 -7.07 -3.18
CA THR A 6 3.76 -5.70 -3.60
C THR A 6 2.66 -5.17 -4.52
N GLU A 7 2.33 -5.93 -5.57
CA GLU A 7 1.28 -5.58 -6.53
C GLU A 7 -0.09 -5.44 -5.85
N ASN A 8 -0.44 -6.38 -4.97
CA ASN A 8 -1.72 -6.34 -4.25
C ASN A 8 -1.79 -5.16 -3.26
N ILE A 9 -0.71 -4.85 -2.54
CA ILE A 9 -0.68 -3.70 -1.64
C ILE A 9 -0.83 -2.39 -2.44
N ALA A 10 -0.09 -2.23 -3.54
CA ALA A 10 -0.22 -1.06 -4.40
C ALA A 10 -1.66 -0.86 -4.90
N ARG A 11 -2.27 -1.93 -5.42
CA ARG A 11 -3.65 -1.88 -5.93
C ARG A 11 -4.68 -1.66 -4.83
N LEU A 12 -4.64 -2.47 -3.77
CA LEU A 12 -5.70 -2.47 -2.75
C LEU A 12 -5.65 -1.25 -1.83
N PHE A 13 -4.47 -0.75 -1.52
CA PHE A 13 -4.30 0.33 -0.55
C PHE A 13 -3.95 1.68 -1.18
N LEU A 14 -3.26 1.70 -2.33
CA LEU A 14 -2.86 2.94 -2.98
C LEU A 14 -3.66 3.26 -4.26
N GLY A 15 -4.41 2.28 -4.80
CA GLY A 15 -5.14 2.44 -6.05
C GLY A 15 -4.23 2.54 -7.28
N MET A 16 -3.06 1.89 -7.23
CA MET A 16 -2.03 1.96 -8.26
C MET A 16 -1.75 0.57 -8.83
N ASP A 17 -1.94 0.36 -10.13
CA ASP A 17 -1.46 -0.86 -10.79
C ASP A 17 0.01 -0.71 -11.19
N LEU A 18 0.91 -0.98 -10.25
CA LEU A 18 2.35 -0.90 -10.46
C LEU A 18 2.96 -2.13 -11.15
N LYS A 19 2.17 -3.01 -11.74
CA LYS A 19 2.68 -4.27 -12.34
C LYS A 19 3.75 -4.01 -13.41
N CYS A 20 3.53 -3.04 -14.29
CA CYS A 20 4.52 -2.65 -15.31
C CYS A 20 5.78 -2.04 -14.70
N ALA A 21 5.64 -1.32 -13.57
CA ALA A 21 6.74 -0.67 -12.87
C ALA A 21 7.75 -1.65 -12.22
N LYS A 22 7.48 -2.94 -12.26
CA LYS A 22 8.44 -3.97 -11.89
C LYS A 22 9.66 -4.01 -12.83
N CYS A 23 9.45 -3.81 -14.13
CA CYS A 23 10.48 -3.97 -15.17
C CYS A 23 10.98 -2.66 -15.77
N HIS A 24 10.17 -1.61 -15.76
CA HIS A 24 10.46 -0.28 -16.29
C HIS A 24 9.47 0.74 -15.72
N ASP A 25 9.69 2.03 -15.94
CA ASP A 25 8.70 3.06 -15.61
C ASP A 25 7.39 2.78 -16.38
N HIS A 26 6.25 3.13 -15.79
CA HIS A 26 4.94 2.81 -16.39
C HIS A 26 4.80 3.49 -17.76
N PRO A 27 4.37 2.77 -18.82
CA PRO A 27 4.41 3.28 -20.19
C PRO A 27 3.40 4.40 -20.46
N SER A 28 2.31 4.49 -19.69
CA SER A 28 1.22 5.43 -19.92
C SER A 28 0.98 6.37 -18.73
N VAL A 29 1.62 6.14 -17.58
CA VAL A 29 1.44 6.95 -16.37
C VAL A 29 2.80 7.41 -15.90
N ASP A 30 3.16 8.64 -16.25
CA ASP A 30 4.51 9.19 -16.03
C ASP A 30 4.91 9.24 -14.56
N GLU A 31 3.96 9.39 -13.66
CA GLU A 31 4.21 9.41 -12.22
C GLU A 31 4.48 8.03 -11.60
N TRP A 32 4.19 6.93 -12.31
CA TRP A 32 4.42 5.58 -11.79
C TRP A 32 5.78 5.03 -12.20
N LYS A 33 6.75 5.25 -11.33
CA LYS A 33 8.17 4.92 -11.56
C LYS A 33 8.52 3.51 -11.08
N GLN A 34 9.49 2.89 -11.72
CA GLN A 34 10.06 1.60 -11.31
C GLN A 34 10.54 1.67 -9.85
N SER A 35 11.11 2.79 -9.45
CA SER A 35 11.53 3.03 -8.06
C SER A 35 10.38 3.02 -7.03
N HIS A 36 9.13 3.29 -7.42
CA HIS A 36 7.96 3.17 -6.56
C HIS A 36 7.64 1.69 -6.26
N TYR A 37 7.70 0.85 -7.30
CA TYR A 37 7.52 -0.58 -7.14
C TYR A 37 8.56 -1.20 -6.21
N TRP A 38 9.85 -0.94 -6.48
CA TRP A 38 10.95 -1.52 -5.73
C TRP A 38 11.11 -0.95 -4.33
N GLY A 39 10.72 0.31 -4.11
CA GLY A 39 10.61 0.90 -2.78
C GLY A 39 9.57 0.18 -1.93
N LEU A 40 8.39 -0.08 -2.48
CA LEU A 40 7.33 -0.85 -1.80
C LEU A 40 7.75 -2.31 -1.59
N PHE A 41 8.35 -2.95 -2.60
CA PHE A 41 8.90 -4.30 -2.50
C PHE A 41 9.93 -4.42 -1.38
N SER A 42 10.76 -3.39 -1.17
CA SER A 42 11.81 -3.40 -0.15
C SER A 42 11.26 -3.58 1.28
N TYR A 43 10.08 -3.06 1.60
CA TYR A 43 9.40 -3.33 2.87
C TYR A 43 9.07 -4.81 3.09
N LEU A 44 8.84 -5.54 2.01
CA LEU A 44 8.33 -6.91 2.03
C LEU A 44 9.42 -7.96 1.82
N SER A 45 10.57 -7.55 1.31
CA SER A 45 11.65 -8.43 0.81
C SER A 45 12.18 -9.44 1.84
N GLN A 46 12.04 -9.13 3.13
CA GLN A 46 12.48 -10.01 4.22
C GLN A 46 11.34 -10.84 4.84
N THR A 47 10.13 -10.77 4.28
CA THR A 47 8.99 -11.56 4.76
C THR A 47 9.15 -13.02 4.36
N LYS A 48 8.99 -13.93 5.32
CA LYS A 48 9.14 -15.39 5.11
C LYS A 48 7.98 -16.13 5.74
N ASN A 49 7.60 -17.25 5.13
CA ASN A 49 6.73 -18.23 5.76
C ASN A 49 7.57 -19.06 6.75
N ALA A 50 7.04 -19.25 7.93
CA ALA A 50 7.59 -20.13 8.96
C ALA A 50 6.49 -21.03 9.52
N THR A 51 6.88 -22.15 10.10
CA THR A 51 5.98 -23.07 10.76
C THR A 51 6.45 -23.27 12.19
N ASN A 52 5.56 -23.10 13.15
CA ASN A 52 5.88 -23.36 14.54
C ASN A 52 6.14 -24.86 14.72
N SER A 53 7.30 -25.21 15.25
CA SER A 53 7.72 -26.61 15.41
C SER A 53 6.84 -27.39 16.39
N LYS A 54 6.26 -26.73 17.40
CA LYS A 54 5.44 -27.35 18.45
C LYS A 54 3.98 -27.59 17.99
N ASN A 55 3.32 -26.59 17.41
CA ASN A 55 1.89 -26.65 17.10
C ASN A 55 1.57 -26.76 15.59
N LYS A 56 2.61 -26.82 14.74
CA LYS A 56 2.52 -26.93 13.27
C LYS A 56 1.73 -25.81 12.56
N ARG A 57 1.47 -24.69 13.26
CA ARG A 57 0.79 -23.54 12.64
C ARG A 57 1.76 -22.75 11.78
N ALA A 58 1.31 -22.40 10.57
CA ALA A 58 2.02 -21.48 9.68
C ALA A 58 1.82 -20.04 10.14
N TYR A 59 2.86 -19.22 10.00
CA TYR A 59 2.84 -17.80 10.30
C TYR A 59 3.88 -17.05 9.46
N LEU A 60 3.72 -15.74 9.35
CA LEU A 60 4.67 -14.88 8.66
C LEU A 60 5.70 -14.32 9.65
N VAL A 61 6.97 -14.43 9.28
CA VAL A 61 8.07 -13.82 10.01
C VAL A 61 8.75 -12.77 9.16
N GLU A 62 9.46 -11.89 9.81
CA GLU A 62 10.31 -10.89 9.20
C GLU A 62 11.77 -11.22 9.51
N GLY A 63 12.58 -11.31 8.47
CA GLY A 63 14.02 -11.47 8.60
C GLY A 63 14.70 -10.11 8.81
N VAL A 64 15.98 -10.15 9.13
CA VAL A 64 16.80 -8.93 9.29
C VAL A 64 17.04 -8.32 7.90
N ALA A 65 16.64 -7.06 7.71
CA ALA A 65 17.01 -6.28 6.54
C ALA A 65 18.35 -5.59 6.80
N THR A 66 19.36 -5.94 6.01
CA THR A 66 20.73 -5.42 6.15
C THR A 66 21.19 -4.56 4.99
N LYS A 67 20.46 -4.59 3.87
CA LYS A 67 20.83 -3.89 2.62
C LYS A 67 19.61 -3.44 1.84
N LYS A 68 19.82 -2.44 1.01
CA LYS A 68 18.85 -1.99 0.02
C LYS A 68 18.65 -3.04 -1.06
N VAL A 69 17.52 -2.94 -1.77
CA VAL A 69 17.19 -3.79 -2.92
C VAL A 69 17.78 -3.16 -4.18
N ASP A 70 18.43 -3.96 -5.00
CA ASP A 70 18.87 -3.59 -6.33
C ASP A 70 17.83 -3.95 -7.38
N PHE A 71 17.69 -3.11 -8.39
CA PHE A 71 16.81 -3.32 -9.53
C PHE A 71 17.40 -2.70 -10.79
N GLN A 72 16.90 -3.14 -11.93
CA GLN A 72 17.36 -2.66 -13.22
C GLN A 72 16.18 -2.56 -14.18
N SER A 73 16.11 -1.47 -14.93
CA SER A 73 15.16 -1.35 -16.02
C SER A 73 15.57 -2.25 -17.19
N VAL A 74 14.59 -2.87 -17.83
CA VAL A 74 14.85 -3.65 -19.06
C VAL A 74 15.36 -2.81 -20.22
N PHE A 75 15.29 -1.48 -20.10
CA PHE A 75 15.73 -0.51 -21.11
C PHE A 75 17.06 0.18 -20.74
N LYS A 76 17.67 -0.14 -19.58
CA LYS A 76 18.89 0.48 -19.07
C LYS A 76 19.91 -0.59 -18.69
N THR A 77 21.17 -0.24 -18.77
CA THR A 77 22.29 -1.09 -18.33
C THR A 77 22.67 -0.86 -16.88
N GLU A 78 22.37 0.33 -16.35
CA GLU A 78 22.69 0.71 -14.98
C GLU A 78 21.72 0.08 -13.99
N LYS A 79 22.29 -0.43 -12.90
CA LYS A 79 21.53 -0.86 -11.73
C LYS A 79 21.22 0.32 -10.82
N GLU A 80 20.03 0.34 -10.30
CA GLU A 80 19.59 1.28 -9.27
C GLU A 80 19.37 0.54 -7.96
N ILE A 81 19.44 1.25 -6.84
CA ILE A 81 19.20 0.69 -5.51
C ILE A 81 18.17 1.54 -4.78
N THR A 82 17.32 0.90 -3.96
CA THR A 82 16.36 1.59 -3.12
C THR A 82 16.16 0.86 -1.79
N GLY A 83 16.02 1.64 -0.70
CA GLY A 83 15.49 1.16 0.55
C GLY A 83 13.94 1.22 0.57
N PRO A 84 13.33 0.84 1.71
CA PRO A 84 11.89 0.90 1.87
C PRO A 84 11.37 2.32 1.71
N ARG A 85 10.37 2.54 0.84
CA ARG A 85 9.65 3.80 0.69
C ARG A 85 8.30 3.59 0.01
N LEU A 86 7.33 4.41 0.34
CA LEU A 86 6.07 4.51 -0.40
C LEU A 86 6.24 5.39 -1.66
N PRO A 87 5.38 5.25 -2.68
CA PRO A 87 5.30 6.20 -3.78
C PRO A 87 5.19 7.64 -3.28
N GLY A 88 6.04 8.53 -3.80
CA GLY A 88 6.12 9.93 -3.37
C GLY A 88 6.73 10.17 -1.97
N GLY A 89 7.00 9.11 -1.19
CA GLY A 89 7.56 9.20 0.15
C GLY A 89 9.09 9.23 0.19
N LYS A 90 9.62 9.53 1.38
CA LYS A 90 11.06 9.45 1.66
C LYS A 90 11.49 8.01 1.90
N GLU A 91 12.72 7.70 1.51
CA GLU A 91 13.32 6.40 1.77
C GLU A 91 13.61 6.25 3.28
N VAL A 92 13.22 5.10 3.82
CA VAL A 92 13.53 4.73 5.20
C VAL A 92 14.96 4.21 5.28
N VAL A 93 15.74 4.77 6.20
CA VAL A 93 17.13 4.35 6.42
C VAL A 93 17.14 2.98 7.07
N ILE A 94 17.86 2.03 6.47
CA ILE A 94 18.10 0.71 7.05
C ILE A 94 19.25 0.87 8.05
N PRO A 95 19.03 0.63 9.37
CA PRO A 95 20.07 0.79 10.34
C PRO A 95 21.13 -0.30 10.23
N ALA A 96 22.39 0.05 10.47
CA ALA A 96 23.45 -0.91 10.62
C ALA A 96 23.48 -1.42 12.07
N PHE A 97 23.60 -2.73 12.24
CA PHE A 97 23.76 -3.38 13.54
C PHE A 97 25.08 -4.14 13.58
N GLU A 98 25.70 -4.19 14.74
CA GLU A 98 26.78 -5.14 15.00
C GLU A 98 26.22 -6.56 14.98
N LYS A 99 27.05 -7.50 14.58
CA LYS A 99 26.67 -8.92 14.51
C LYS A 99 26.10 -9.41 15.84
N GLY A 100 24.89 -9.92 15.83
CA GLY A 100 24.16 -10.42 16.99
C GLY A 100 23.32 -9.37 17.73
N GLN A 101 23.42 -8.09 17.38
CA GLN A 101 22.62 -7.02 18.00
C GLN A 101 21.38 -6.62 17.18
N GLU A 102 21.14 -7.25 16.06
CA GLU A 102 20.04 -6.98 15.14
C GLU A 102 18.66 -7.43 15.65
N PHE A 103 18.63 -8.21 16.72
CA PHE A 103 17.37 -8.73 17.28
C PHE A 103 16.97 -8.00 18.56
N GLU A 104 15.70 -7.65 18.67
CA GLU A 104 15.05 -7.23 19.92
C GLU A 104 14.82 -8.42 20.84
N LYS A 105 14.38 -9.54 20.25
CA LYS A 105 14.20 -10.82 20.91
C LYS A 105 14.93 -11.90 20.10
N PRO A 106 15.88 -12.61 20.70
CA PRO A 106 16.55 -13.71 20.01
C PRO A 106 15.57 -14.87 19.72
N ALA A 107 15.95 -15.74 18.80
CA ALA A 107 15.19 -16.95 18.54
C ALA A 107 15.10 -17.82 19.80
N ALA A 108 13.90 -18.24 20.18
CA ALA A 108 13.65 -19.07 21.35
C ALA A 108 12.41 -19.95 21.15
N ASP A 109 12.34 -21.08 21.83
CA ASP A 109 11.16 -21.98 21.85
C ASP A 109 10.66 -22.42 20.48
N GLY A 110 11.56 -22.54 19.48
CA GLY A 110 11.20 -22.90 18.11
C GLY A 110 10.55 -21.75 17.32
N LEU A 111 10.58 -20.53 17.86
CA LEU A 111 10.18 -19.30 17.18
C LEU A 111 11.44 -18.55 16.70
N PRO A 112 11.40 -17.91 15.53
CA PRO A 112 12.49 -17.08 15.05
C PRO A 112 12.64 -15.82 15.92
N GLY A 113 13.83 -15.22 15.89
CA GLY A 113 14.06 -13.94 16.52
C GLY A 113 13.22 -12.82 15.93
N VAL A 114 12.94 -11.81 16.74
CA VAL A 114 12.23 -10.59 16.32
C VAL A 114 13.27 -9.51 16.01
N PRO A 115 13.41 -9.07 14.74
CA PRO A 115 14.35 -8.00 14.39
C PRO A 115 13.99 -6.68 15.07
N LYS A 116 15.00 -5.86 15.40
CA LYS A 116 14.80 -4.47 15.87
C LYS A 116 14.28 -3.57 14.76
N PHE A 117 14.78 -3.74 13.54
CA PHE A 117 14.28 -3.03 12.37
C PHE A 117 13.24 -3.90 11.67
N ARG A 118 12.00 -3.42 11.62
CA ARG A 118 10.83 -4.15 11.12
C ARG A 118 10.15 -3.39 9.98
N PRO A 119 10.64 -3.57 8.74
CA PRO A 119 10.10 -2.87 7.57
C PRO A 119 8.59 -2.98 7.40
N ARG A 120 7.97 -4.14 7.66
CA ARG A 120 6.51 -4.30 7.53
C ARG A 120 5.71 -3.47 8.52
N GLU A 121 6.22 -3.29 9.75
CA GLU A 121 5.58 -2.42 10.74
C GLU A 121 5.66 -0.97 10.30
N LEU A 122 6.83 -0.56 9.75
CA LEU A 122 6.99 0.75 9.16
C LEU A 122 6.07 0.94 7.96
N LEU A 123 5.94 -0.08 7.08
CA LEU A 123 4.98 -0.05 5.99
C LEU A 123 3.55 0.18 6.49
N ALA A 124 3.11 -0.56 7.50
CA ALA A 124 1.77 -0.41 8.05
C ALA A 124 1.53 1.00 8.58
N ARG A 125 2.49 1.56 9.32
CA ARG A 125 2.44 2.93 9.85
C ARG A 125 2.37 3.97 8.73
N ASP A 126 3.30 3.89 7.78
CA ASP A 126 3.45 4.89 6.72
C ASP A 126 2.29 4.80 5.72
N LEU A 127 1.80 3.59 5.45
CA LEU A 127 0.67 3.34 4.57
C LEU A 127 -0.62 3.95 5.12
N THR A 128 -0.89 3.80 6.42
CA THR A 128 -2.11 4.29 7.07
C THR A 128 -1.95 5.68 7.70
N ALA A 129 -0.86 6.39 7.39
CA ALA A 129 -0.67 7.75 7.86
C ALA A 129 -1.75 8.69 7.31
N LYS A 130 -2.23 9.63 8.14
CA LYS A 130 -3.33 10.55 7.79
C LYS A 130 -3.00 11.47 6.61
N ASP A 131 -1.73 11.72 6.36
CA ASP A 131 -1.20 12.51 5.25
C ASP A 131 -0.87 11.68 3.99
N ASN A 132 -1.03 10.35 4.04
CA ASN A 132 -0.91 9.50 2.86
C ASN A 132 -2.16 9.65 1.98
N THR A 133 -2.12 10.61 1.06
CA THR A 133 -3.26 10.94 0.19
C THR A 133 -3.68 9.80 -0.72
N TYR A 134 -2.76 8.92 -1.14
CA TYR A 134 -3.10 7.73 -1.94
C TYR A 134 -3.98 6.76 -1.15
N PHE A 135 -3.60 6.46 0.08
CA PHE A 135 -4.37 5.58 0.96
C PHE A 135 -5.76 6.13 1.26
N VAL A 136 -5.83 7.41 1.65
CA VAL A 136 -7.10 8.07 1.98
C VAL A 136 -8.03 8.09 0.76
N ARG A 137 -7.52 8.56 -0.39
CA ARG A 137 -8.29 8.64 -1.64
C ARG A 137 -8.78 7.28 -2.11
N ASN A 138 -7.91 6.29 -2.10
CA ASN A 138 -8.26 4.94 -2.51
C ASN A 138 -9.29 4.30 -1.56
N GLY A 139 -9.12 4.47 -0.24
CA GLY A 139 -10.08 3.98 0.76
C GLY A 139 -11.48 4.53 0.53
N VAL A 140 -11.60 5.85 0.42
CA VAL A 140 -12.87 6.54 0.10
C VAL A 140 -13.45 6.03 -1.23
N ASN A 141 -12.63 5.97 -2.28
CA ASN A 141 -13.08 5.57 -3.60
C ASN A 141 -13.59 4.13 -3.67
N ARG A 142 -12.95 3.20 -2.95
CA ARG A 142 -13.40 1.80 -2.87
C ARG A 142 -14.69 1.66 -2.10
N ILE A 143 -14.86 2.38 -0.98
CA ILE A 143 -16.12 2.39 -0.23
C ILE A 143 -17.23 3.01 -1.08
N TRP A 144 -16.96 4.14 -1.74
CA TRP A 144 -17.89 4.75 -2.69
C TRP A 144 -18.30 3.77 -3.80
N TYR A 145 -17.32 3.08 -4.40
CA TYR A 145 -17.59 2.06 -5.43
C TYR A 145 -18.52 0.95 -4.93
N LEU A 146 -18.26 0.43 -3.73
CA LEU A 146 -19.11 -0.63 -3.15
C LEU A 146 -20.55 -0.18 -2.92
N MET A 147 -20.76 1.09 -2.61
CA MET A 147 -22.09 1.66 -2.34
C MET A 147 -22.81 2.12 -3.61
N MET A 148 -22.09 2.70 -4.56
CA MET A 148 -22.66 3.37 -5.73
C MET A 148 -22.50 2.60 -7.05
N GLY A 149 -21.75 1.46 -7.02
CA GLY A 149 -21.48 0.62 -8.19
C GLY A 149 -20.40 1.13 -9.14
N ARG A 150 -19.94 2.38 -8.99
CA ARG A 150 -18.83 2.97 -9.75
C ARG A 150 -18.02 3.90 -8.84
N GLY A 151 -16.69 3.82 -8.92
CA GLY A 151 -15.80 4.73 -8.20
C GLY A 151 -15.87 6.17 -8.71
N LEU A 152 -15.54 7.14 -7.87
CA LEU A 152 -15.28 8.52 -8.28
C LEU A 152 -14.08 8.60 -9.20
N VAL A 153 -13.06 7.77 -8.94
CA VAL A 153 -11.99 7.41 -9.88
C VAL A 153 -12.27 5.99 -10.37
N HIS A 154 -12.29 5.80 -11.67
CA HIS A 154 -12.57 4.49 -12.28
C HIS A 154 -11.77 4.31 -13.57
N PRO A 155 -11.07 3.18 -13.79
CA PRO A 155 -10.96 1.99 -12.91
C PRO A 155 -10.35 2.26 -11.54
N LEU A 156 -10.62 1.38 -10.55
CA LEU A 156 -10.23 1.62 -9.14
C LEU A 156 -8.71 1.69 -8.92
N ASP A 157 -7.95 0.98 -9.74
CA ASP A 157 -6.51 0.84 -9.60
C ASP A 157 -5.73 1.80 -10.53
N GLU A 158 -6.43 2.80 -11.10
CA GLU A 158 -5.92 3.81 -12.03
C GLU A 158 -5.96 5.21 -11.39
N MET A 159 -5.45 5.33 -10.15
CA MET A 159 -5.39 6.60 -9.44
C MET A 159 -4.12 7.37 -9.79
N HIS A 160 -4.22 8.22 -10.81
CA HIS A 160 -3.15 9.09 -11.28
C HIS A 160 -3.71 10.43 -11.77
N GLU A 161 -2.84 11.41 -12.02
CA GLU A 161 -3.24 12.78 -12.39
C GLU A 161 -4.04 12.86 -13.68
N GLN A 162 -3.76 11.96 -14.64
CA GLN A 162 -4.47 11.93 -15.93
C GLN A 162 -5.85 11.23 -15.84
N ASN A 163 -6.19 10.63 -14.69
CA ASN A 163 -7.50 10.05 -14.40
C ASN A 163 -8.12 10.69 -13.14
N PRO A 164 -8.51 11.97 -13.22
CA PRO A 164 -9.06 12.68 -12.07
C PRO A 164 -10.42 12.12 -11.64
N PRO A 165 -10.81 12.35 -10.38
CA PRO A 165 -12.15 11.99 -9.91
C PRO A 165 -13.23 12.66 -10.75
N SER A 166 -14.31 11.95 -11.04
CA SER A 166 -15.50 12.50 -11.76
C SER A 166 -16.13 13.70 -11.02
N HIS A 167 -15.98 13.73 -9.70
CA HIS A 167 -16.44 14.81 -8.81
C HIS A 167 -15.32 15.21 -7.82
N PRO A 168 -14.35 16.05 -8.25
CA PRO A 168 -13.17 16.38 -7.44
C PRO A 168 -13.50 16.95 -6.06
N LYS A 169 -14.44 17.91 -6.00
CA LYS A 169 -14.86 18.53 -4.71
C LYS A 169 -15.48 17.52 -3.75
N LEU A 170 -16.26 16.56 -4.27
CA LEU A 170 -16.84 15.50 -3.45
C LEU A 170 -15.73 14.59 -2.89
N MET A 171 -14.78 14.18 -3.75
CA MET A 171 -13.64 13.38 -3.32
C MET A 171 -12.87 14.08 -2.20
N GLU A 172 -12.58 15.38 -2.36
CA GLU A 172 -11.87 16.19 -1.36
C GLU A 172 -12.62 16.21 -0.01
N ILE A 173 -13.93 16.47 -0.04
CA ILE A 173 -14.77 16.48 1.17
C ILE A 173 -14.73 15.12 1.85
N LEU A 174 -14.97 14.05 1.10
CA LEU A 174 -14.99 12.69 1.67
C LEU A 174 -13.64 12.29 2.26
N MET A 175 -12.53 12.62 1.60
CA MET A 175 -11.17 12.37 2.10
C MET A 175 -10.92 13.12 3.41
N ARG A 176 -11.23 14.42 3.47
CA ARG A 176 -11.04 15.26 4.65
C ARG A 176 -11.85 14.70 5.83
N GLU A 177 -13.12 14.44 5.61
CA GLU A 177 -14.01 13.96 6.67
C GLU A 177 -13.64 12.54 7.12
N PHE A 178 -13.23 11.66 6.20
CA PHE A 178 -12.78 10.31 6.55
C PHE A 178 -11.54 10.33 7.45
N VAL A 179 -10.60 11.24 7.20
CA VAL A 179 -9.43 11.46 8.08
C VAL A 179 -9.86 12.05 9.43
N ALA A 180 -10.79 13.04 9.42
CA ALA A 180 -11.29 13.67 10.64
C ALA A 180 -12.01 12.67 11.56
N HIS A 181 -12.67 11.65 10.99
CA HIS A 181 -13.33 10.57 11.70
C HIS A 181 -12.45 9.33 11.90
N GLU A 182 -11.12 9.50 11.95
CA GLU A 182 -10.15 8.45 12.29
C GLU A 182 -10.30 7.18 11.41
N PHE A 183 -10.63 7.35 10.12
CA PHE A 183 -10.89 6.26 9.17
C PHE A 183 -12.09 5.37 9.56
N ASP A 184 -13.10 5.91 10.22
CA ASP A 184 -14.31 5.18 10.55
C ASP A 184 -15.12 4.84 9.29
N VAL A 185 -14.99 3.60 8.84
CA VAL A 185 -15.69 3.06 7.67
C VAL A 185 -17.20 3.06 7.87
N LYS A 186 -17.69 2.83 9.10
CA LYS A 186 -19.14 2.80 9.38
C LYS A 186 -19.74 4.20 9.25
N TRP A 187 -19.01 5.22 9.75
CA TRP A 187 -19.39 6.60 9.55
C TRP A 187 -19.46 6.93 8.05
N LEU A 188 -18.44 6.61 7.26
CA LEU A 188 -18.41 6.92 5.84
C LEU A 188 -19.56 6.24 5.08
N VAL A 189 -19.82 4.95 5.35
CA VAL A 189 -20.96 4.21 4.76
C VAL A 189 -22.28 4.88 5.14
N ARG A 190 -22.46 5.28 6.41
CA ARG A 190 -23.65 5.99 6.87
C ARG A 190 -23.88 7.29 6.10
N GLU A 191 -22.86 8.13 5.96
CA GLU A 191 -22.99 9.42 5.24
C GLU A 191 -23.31 9.23 3.75
N ILE A 192 -22.70 8.23 3.09
CA ILE A 192 -23.03 7.90 1.71
C ILE A 192 -24.49 7.44 1.59
N THR A 193 -24.95 6.55 2.49
CA THR A 193 -26.32 6.01 2.43
C THR A 193 -27.39 7.06 2.74
N LEU A 194 -27.07 8.07 3.55
CA LEU A 194 -27.98 9.19 3.86
C LEU A 194 -27.99 10.27 2.77
N SER A 195 -27.09 10.21 1.80
CA SER A 195 -27.04 11.19 0.72
C SER A 195 -28.27 11.10 -0.20
N GLU A 196 -28.74 12.23 -0.70
CA GLU A 196 -29.83 12.26 -1.67
C GLU A 196 -29.55 11.43 -2.93
N SER A 197 -28.27 11.35 -3.34
CA SER A 197 -27.86 10.55 -4.49
C SER A 197 -28.09 9.07 -4.27
N TYR A 198 -27.78 8.55 -3.08
CA TYR A 198 -27.99 7.14 -2.74
C TYR A 198 -29.48 6.82 -2.56
N GLN A 199 -30.28 7.75 -2.04
CA GLN A 199 -31.71 7.60 -1.76
C GLN A 199 -32.60 7.66 -3.03
N ARG A 200 -32.02 8.00 -4.18
CA ARG A 200 -32.78 8.04 -5.44
C ARG A 200 -33.19 6.65 -5.92
N SER A 201 -34.44 6.55 -6.39
CA SER A 201 -34.90 5.33 -7.06
C SER A 201 -34.17 5.11 -8.39
N SER A 202 -33.74 3.87 -8.63
CA SER A 202 -33.24 3.44 -9.94
C SER A 202 -34.35 3.16 -10.97
N ARG A 203 -35.62 3.26 -10.56
CA ARG A 203 -36.78 3.06 -11.44
C ARG A 203 -37.06 4.36 -12.18
N LEU A 204 -37.20 4.27 -13.50
CA LEU A 204 -37.68 5.39 -14.29
C LEU A 204 -39.13 5.73 -13.87
N PRO A 205 -39.51 7.03 -13.80
CA PRO A 205 -40.89 7.40 -13.65
C PRO A 205 -41.69 6.82 -14.82
N LYS A 206 -42.88 6.29 -14.50
CA LYS A 206 -43.83 5.79 -15.54
C LYS A 206 -44.39 6.95 -16.34
#